data_64a188756bd33f01883a10476ebc1205
#
_entry.id   64a188756bd33f01883a10476ebc1205
#
_cell.length_a   1.000
_cell.length_b   1.000
_cell.length_c   1.000
_cell.angle_alpha   90.00
_cell.angle_beta   90.00
_cell.angle_gamma   90.00
#
_symmetry.space_group_name_H-M   'P 1'
#
loop_
_entity.id
_entity.type
_entity.pdbx_description
1 polymer ?
#
loop_
_entity_poly.entity_id
_entity_poly.type
_entity_poly.pdbx_seq_one_letter_code
_entity_poly.pdbx_strand_id
1 'polypeptide(L)'
;MRLACFQYDVVFGNPAANADRLIAGLGEARSNGVDLAVFPEAFLTGYCVSTAEEAERIAIRVCCDRDFDVTECHDDVARVQAAAVELGIHVVAGFAGKDGFGLYNGALLVEPDGRMRRYVKTHLPCLGFDQFATPGTALPVFETALGRIGILICYDLRPPEAARVMALREADLIVLPTNWPIRKGTTPALMCPARAMENKVFFASCNRVGDENGFSFRGESAIYGVGGEVLASAGDAEAVIQAEFDIKDARQKRTVVIPGQFETDAFACRQPGLYSDLTS
;
A
#
# COMPACT_ATOMS: atom_id res chain seq x y z
N MET A 1 9.50 -14.96 0.82
CA MET A 1 9.88 -13.52 0.85
C MET A 1 9.76 -12.97 2.25
N ARG A 2 10.57 -11.97 2.60
CA ARG A 2 10.47 -11.23 3.86
C ARG A 2 9.98 -9.81 3.58
N LEU A 3 8.83 -9.45 4.15
CA LEU A 3 8.21 -8.14 4.05
C LEU A 3 8.36 -7.39 5.36
N ALA A 4 8.68 -6.10 5.31
CA ALA A 4 8.67 -5.20 6.46
C ALA A 4 7.75 -4.00 6.23
N CYS A 5 6.98 -3.61 7.28
CA CYS A 5 6.24 -2.36 7.33
C CYS A 5 6.95 -1.40 8.30
N PHE A 6 7.25 -0.22 7.82
CA PHE A 6 7.92 0.86 8.56
C PHE A 6 6.87 1.83 9.08
N GLN A 7 6.40 1.59 10.30
CA GLN A 7 5.42 2.43 10.99
C GLN A 7 6.13 3.65 11.58
N TYR A 8 6.38 4.63 10.74
CA TYR A 8 7.11 5.84 11.11
C TYR A 8 6.21 7.08 11.14
N ASP A 9 6.64 8.10 11.87
CA ASP A 9 6.11 9.45 11.75
C ASP A 9 6.64 10.13 10.47
N VAL A 10 6.00 11.23 10.07
CA VAL A 10 6.28 11.96 8.82
C VAL A 10 6.55 13.42 9.14
N VAL A 11 7.59 13.99 8.55
CA VAL A 11 7.85 15.43 8.60
C VAL A 11 7.02 16.13 7.53
N PHE A 12 5.96 16.82 7.93
CA PHE A 12 5.02 17.49 7.01
C PHE A 12 5.72 18.48 6.08
N GLY A 13 5.47 18.33 4.77
CA GLY A 13 5.98 19.22 3.73
C GLY A 13 7.50 19.20 3.55
N ASN A 14 8.19 18.15 4.01
CA ASN A 14 9.64 18.03 3.88
C ASN A 14 10.05 16.70 3.22
N PRO A 15 9.93 16.61 1.86
CA PRO A 15 10.28 15.40 1.13
C PRO A 15 11.72 14.94 1.35
N ALA A 16 12.67 15.86 1.50
CA ALA A 16 14.07 15.53 1.69
C ALA A 16 14.32 14.79 3.02
N ALA A 17 13.79 15.30 4.13
CA ALA A 17 13.91 14.64 5.43
C ALA A 17 13.21 13.27 5.46
N ASN A 18 12.06 13.16 4.81
CA ASN A 18 11.33 11.91 4.73
C ASN A 18 12.06 10.89 3.83
N ALA A 19 12.66 11.33 2.72
CA ALA A 19 13.50 10.48 1.88
C ALA A 19 14.76 10.00 2.64
N ASP A 20 15.44 10.87 3.40
CA ASP A 20 16.58 10.49 4.24
C ASP A 20 16.19 9.39 5.22
N ARG A 21 15.03 9.55 5.86
CA ARG A 21 14.51 8.58 6.82
C ARG A 21 14.14 7.25 6.15
N LEU A 22 13.52 7.29 4.97
CA LEU A 22 13.21 6.11 4.19
C LEU A 22 14.49 5.36 3.82
N ILE A 23 15.49 6.06 3.28
CA ILE A 23 16.78 5.48 2.87
C ILE A 23 17.50 4.84 4.07
N ALA A 24 17.50 5.49 5.23
CA ALA A 24 18.04 4.89 6.46
C ALA A 24 17.30 3.59 6.83
N GLY A 25 15.96 3.58 6.75
CA GLY A 25 15.13 2.39 6.94
C GLY A 25 15.45 1.27 5.94
N LEU A 26 15.76 1.60 4.69
CA LEU A 26 16.21 0.60 3.70
C LEU A 26 17.54 -0.05 4.08
N GLY A 27 18.48 0.70 4.66
CA GLY A 27 19.73 0.15 5.20
C GLY A 27 19.49 -0.87 6.32
N GLU A 28 18.54 -0.57 7.22
CA GLU A 28 18.09 -1.51 8.27
C GLU A 28 17.41 -2.74 7.65
N ALA A 29 16.50 -2.53 6.69
CA ALA A 29 15.81 -3.59 5.96
C ALA A 29 16.82 -4.55 5.30
N ARG A 30 17.84 -4.01 4.63
CA ARG A 30 18.90 -4.81 4.00
C ARG A 30 19.64 -5.69 5.00
N SER A 31 19.99 -5.12 6.15
CA SER A 31 20.69 -5.84 7.22
C SER A 31 19.87 -7.00 7.80
N ASN A 32 18.55 -6.89 7.73
CA ASN A 32 17.59 -7.91 8.20
C ASN A 32 17.09 -8.85 7.08
N GLY A 33 17.64 -8.75 5.86
CA GLY A 33 17.28 -9.62 4.73
C GLY A 33 15.86 -9.41 4.23
N VAL A 34 15.34 -8.17 4.32
CA VAL A 34 14.02 -7.79 3.81
C VAL A 34 14.05 -7.69 2.28
N ASP A 35 13.05 -8.28 1.62
CA ASP A 35 12.88 -8.25 0.17
C ASP A 35 11.98 -7.08 -0.28
N LEU A 36 10.96 -6.73 0.55
CA LEU A 36 10.00 -5.65 0.30
C LEU A 36 9.81 -4.79 1.55
N ALA A 37 10.13 -3.50 1.44
CA ALA A 37 9.90 -2.47 2.46
C ALA A 37 8.65 -1.65 2.10
N VAL A 38 7.70 -1.53 3.03
CA VAL A 38 6.46 -0.76 2.85
C VAL A 38 6.45 0.39 3.84
N PHE A 39 6.19 1.61 3.33
CA PHE A 39 6.07 2.85 4.10
C PHE A 39 4.63 3.39 4.02
N PRO A 40 4.22 4.25 4.97
CA PRO A 40 2.86 4.79 5.05
C PRO A 40 2.39 5.58 3.81
N GLU A 41 1.08 5.85 3.77
CA GLU A 41 0.45 6.81 2.85
C GLU A 41 1.07 8.20 3.02
N ALA A 42 1.29 8.90 1.91
CA ALA A 42 1.87 10.24 1.85
C ALA A 42 3.17 10.39 2.68
N PHE A 43 3.93 9.31 2.83
CA PHE A 43 5.15 9.27 3.65
C PHE A 43 6.16 10.32 3.22
N LEU A 44 6.36 10.50 1.91
CA LEU A 44 7.35 11.47 1.42
C LEU A 44 6.93 12.93 1.62
N THR A 45 5.65 13.24 1.83
CA THR A 45 5.15 14.61 1.71
C THR A 45 4.36 15.13 2.91
N GLY A 46 3.73 14.23 3.69
CA GLY A 46 2.64 14.59 4.58
C GLY A 46 1.29 14.60 3.87
N TYR A 47 0.20 14.71 4.64
CA TYR A 47 -1.17 14.47 4.18
C TYR A 47 -2.19 15.52 4.64
N CYS A 48 -2.07 16.02 5.89
CA CYS A 48 -3.10 16.86 6.52
C CYS A 48 -3.00 18.31 6.08
N VAL A 49 -3.61 18.62 4.94
CA VAL A 49 -3.76 19.98 4.41
C VAL A 49 -5.19 20.48 4.57
N SER A 50 -5.36 21.79 4.64
CA SER A 50 -6.65 22.46 4.82
C SER A 50 -7.06 23.31 3.61
N THR A 51 -6.13 23.62 2.71
CA THR A 51 -6.38 24.47 1.52
C THR A 51 -5.76 23.86 0.27
N ALA A 52 -6.28 24.29 -0.88
CA ALA A 52 -5.73 23.88 -2.18
C ALA A 52 -4.28 24.35 -2.36
N GLU A 53 -3.93 25.54 -1.85
CA GLU A 53 -2.58 26.08 -1.91
C GLU A 53 -1.60 25.23 -1.08
N GLU A 54 -2.02 24.76 0.08
CA GLU A 54 -1.21 23.83 0.88
C GLU A 54 -1.02 22.50 0.15
N ALA A 55 -2.10 21.96 -0.45
CA ALA A 55 -2.03 20.73 -1.22
C ALA A 55 -1.04 20.86 -2.40
N GLU A 56 -1.13 21.97 -3.16
CA GLU A 56 -0.20 22.24 -4.26
C GLU A 56 1.25 22.36 -3.78
N ARG A 57 1.46 22.98 -2.63
CA ARG A 57 2.80 23.20 -2.04
C ARG A 57 3.49 21.93 -1.62
N ILE A 58 2.75 20.97 -1.00
CA ILE A 58 3.36 19.72 -0.52
C ILE A 58 3.47 18.67 -1.63
N ALA A 59 2.69 18.79 -2.71
CA ALA A 59 2.66 17.82 -3.79
C ALA A 59 3.97 17.80 -4.56
N ILE A 60 4.57 16.63 -4.70
CA ILE A 60 5.77 16.40 -5.50
C ILE A 60 5.41 15.92 -6.91
N ARG A 61 6.25 16.28 -7.88
CA ARG A 61 6.02 15.89 -9.27
C ARG A 61 6.43 14.44 -9.50
N VAL A 62 5.47 13.61 -9.95
CA VAL A 62 5.72 12.25 -10.41
C VAL A 62 4.77 11.95 -11.57
N CYS A 63 5.31 11.77 -12.77
CA CYS A 63 4.55 11.45 -13.97
C CYS A 63 4.74 9.99 -14.36
N CYS A 64 3.75 9.39 -15.00
CA CYS A 64 3.85 8.04 -15.52
C CYS A 64 3.23 7.93 -16.91
N ASP A 65 3.59 6.88 -17.62
CA ASP A 65 2.98 6.49 -18.88
C ASP A 65 1.69 5.65 -18.67
N ARG A 66 1.18 5.04 -19.76
CA ARG A 66 -0.05 4.24 -19.76
C ARG A 66 0.10 2.89 -19.05
N ASP A 67 1.33 2.40 -18.91
CA ASP A 67 1.68 1.14 -18.27
C ASP A 67 2.07 1.34 -16.81
N PHE A 68 1.80 2.55 -16.27
CA PHE A 68 2.11 2.99 -14.91
C PHE A 68 3.59 3.15 -14.61
N ASP A 69 4.49 3.00 -15.60
CA ASP A 69 5.92 3.23 -15.42
C ASP A 69 6.19 4.74 -15.24
N VAL A 70 6.99 5.08 -14.22
CA VAL A 70 7.35 6.47 -13.92
C VAL A 70 8.33 6.99 -14.96
N THR A 71 7.97 8.10 -15.60
CA THR A 71 8.74 8.75 -16.67
C THR A 71 9.47 10.02 -16.21
N GLU A 72 8.98 10.66 -15.14
CA GLU A 72 9.56 11.85 -14.53
C GLU A 72 9.24 11.84 -13.03
N CYS A 73 10.20 12.19 -12.18
CA CYS A 73 9.98 12.26 -10.75
C CYS A 73 10.78 13.39 -10.08
N HIS A 74 10.36 13.75 -8.86
CA HIS A 74 11.07 14.65 -7.95
C HIS A 74 12.43 14.06 -7.54
N ASP A 75 13.42 14.91 -7.28
CA ASP A 75 14.79 14.50 -6.92
C ASP A 75 14.83 13.55 -5.72
N ASP A 76 14.01 13.79 -4.69
CA ASP A 76 13.97 12.90 -3.52
C ASP A 76 13.39 11.52 -3.84
N VAL A 77 12.50 11.41 -4.83
CA VAL A 77 12.04 10.11 -5.35
C VAL A 77 13.17 9.40 -6.09
N ALA A 78 13.95 10.13 -6.88
CA ALA A 78 15.11 9.57 -7.57
C ALA A 78 16.19 9.08 -6.57
N ARG A 79 16.37 9.75 -5.44
CA ARG A 79 17.25 9.31 -4.34
C ARG A 79 16.76 7.99 -3.73
N VAL A 80 15.46 7.86 -3.48
CA VAL A 80 14.86 6.61 -3.00
C VAL A 80 15.05 5.49 -4.00
N GLN A 81 14.86 5.75 -5.31
CA GLN A 81 15.12 4.78 -6.37
C GLN A 81 16.58 4.31 -6.35
N ALA A 82 17.54 5.24 -6.30
CA ALA A 82 18.96 4.90 -6.26
C ALA A 82 19.31 4.01 -5.06
N ALA A 83 18.77 4.32 -3.87
CA ALA A 83 18.98 3.51 -2.67
C ALA A 83 18.35 2.11 -2.78
N ALA A 84 17.14 2.00 -3.37
CA ALA A 84 16.48 0.72 -3.59
C ALA A 84 17.30 -0.18 -4.53
N VAL A 85 17.87 0.39 -5.59
CA VAL A 85 18.79 -0.31 -6.52
C VAL A 85 20.07 -0.73 -5.81
N GLU A 86 20.75 0.19 -5.12
CA GLU A 86 22.00 -0.08 -4.41
C GLU A 86 21.85 -1.19 -3.37
N LEU A 87 20.74 -1.16 -2.61
CA LEU A 87 20.47 -2.11 -1.54
C LEU A 87 19.78 -3.39 -2.02
N GLY A 88 19.29 -3.43 -3.26
CA GLY A 88 18.62 -4.60 -3.82
C GLY A 88 17.27 -4.90 -3.16
N ILE A 89 16.48 -3.86 -2.80
CA ILE A 89 15.23 -3.98 -2.05
C ILE A 89 14.07 -3.38 -2.86
N HIS A 90 12.92 -4.07 -2.89
CA HIS A 90 11.68 -3.47 -3.38
C HIS A 90 11.12 -2.49 -2.34
N VAL A 91 10.57 -1.38 -2.79
CA VAL A 91 10.00 -0.35 -1.91
C VAL A 91 8.61 0.02 -2.35
N VAL A 92 7.66 0.12 -1.39
CA VAL A 92 6.38 0.80 -1.59
C VAL A 92 6.31 1.98 -0.64
N ALA A 93 6.10 3.20 -1.15
CA ALA A 93 6.02 4.42 -0.36
C ALA A 93 4.94 5.37 -0.91
N GLY A 94 4.12 5.93 0.00
CA GLY A 94 3.08 6.89 -0.33
C GLY A 94 3.60 8.32 -0.50
N PHE A 95 2.90 9.12 -1.30
CA PHE A 95 3.20 10.55 -1.50
C PHE A 95 1.96 11.32 -1.99
N ALA A 96 1.88 12.59 -1.65
CA ALA A 96 1.01 13.55 -2.31
C ALA A 96 1.66 13.97 -3.62
N GLY A 97 1.01 13.70 -4.74
CA GLY A 97 1.58 13.86 -6.07
C GLY A 97 0.88 14.89 -6.93
N LYS A 98 1.59 15.35 -7.97
CA LYS A 98 1.04 16.15 -9.05
C LYS A 98 1.65 15.79 -10.41
N ASP A 99 0.84 15.93 -11.45
CA ASP A 99 1.26 15.78 -12.84
C ASP A 99 0.48 16.73 -13.75
N GLY A 100 0.49 16.50 -15.06
CA GLY A 100 -0.23 17.32 -16.04
C GLY A 100 -1.76 17.27 -15.93
N PHE A 101 -2.32 16.35 -15.12
CA PHE A 101 -3.76 16.17 -14.92
C PHE A 101 -4.26 16.70 -13.57
N GLY A 102 -3.36 17.12 -12.68
CA GLY A 102 -3.70 17.71 -11.38
C GLY A 102 -3.03 17.01 -10.20
N LEU A 103 -3.64 17.22 -9.02
CA LEU A 103 -3.20 16.59 -7.77
C LEU A 103 -3.76 15.17 -7.64
N TYR A 104 -2.98 14.28 -7.04
CA TYR A 104 -3.40 12.91 -6.76
C TYR A 104 -2.67 12.33 -5.53
N ASN A 105 -3.32 11.44 -4.81
CA ASN A 105 -2.70 10.66 -3.74
C ASN A 105 -2.12 9.38 -4.35
N GLY A 106 -0.81 9.19 -4.27
CA GLY A 106 -0.11 8.11 -4.94
C GLY A 106 0.74 7.24 -4.04
N ALA A 107 1.08 6.07 -4.55
CA ALA A 107 2.13 5.21 -4.02
C ALA A 107 3.05 4.74 -5.14
N LEU A 108 4.35 4.76 -4.85
CA LEU A 108 5.39 4.21 -5.73
C LEU A 108 5.65 2.75 -5.38
N LEU A 109 5.87 1.93 -6.39
CA LEU A 109 6.59 0.66 -6.30
C LEU A 109 7.92 0.86 -7.00
N VAL A 110 9.00 0.78 -6.26
CA VAL A 110 10.37 0.84 -6.77
C VAL A 110 10.97 -0.56 -6.71
N GLU A 111 11.56 -1.02 -7.81
CA GLU A 111 12.18 -2.34 -7.93
C GLU A 111 13.71 -2.24 -7.93
N PRO A 112 14.44 -3.29 -7.53
CA PRO A 112 15.90 -3.30 -7.47
C PRO A 112 16.60 -3.12 -8.83
N ASP A 113 15.90 -3.35 -9.93
CA ASP A 113 16.41 -3.10 -11.30
C ASP A 113 16.28 -1.63 -11.73
N GLY A 114 15.70 -0.79 -10.86
CA GLY A 114 15.47 0.64 -11.08
C GLY A 114 14.13 0.96 -11.72
N ARG A 115 13.28 -0.03 -12.04
CA ARG A 115 11.93 0.21 -12.50
C ARG A 115 11.09 0.84 -11.38
N MET A 116 10.35 1.89 -11.71
CA MET A 116 9.39 2.52 -10.81
C MET A 116 8.01 2.52 -11.43
N ARG A 117 6.99 2.15 -10.64
CA ARG A 117 5.59 2.17 -11.05
C ARG A 117 4.76 2.93 -10.04
N ARG A 118 3.71 3.61 -10.53
CA ARG A 118 2.83 4.46 -9.72
C ARG A 118 1.42 3.87 -9.65
N TYR A 119 0.88 3.77 -8.44
CA TYR A 119 -0.54 3.63 -8.18
C TYR A 119 -1.13 4.97 -7.77
N VAL A 120 -2.34 5.30 -8.23
CA VAL A 120 -3.11 6.46 -7.79
C VAL A 120 -4.36 5.97 -7.06
N LYS A 121 -4.59 6.49 -5.85
CA LYS A 121 -5.72 6.17 -4.99
C LYS A 121 -7.04 6.38 -5.73
N THR A 122 -7.89 5.36 -5.72
CA THR A 122 -9.14 5.35 -6.49
C THR A 122 -10.35 5.82 -5.67
N HIS A 123 -10.33 5.65 -4.34
CA HIS A 123 -11.44 6.04 -3.46
C HIS A 123 -10.99 7.12 -2.49
N LEU A 124 -11.45 8.34 -2.72
CA LEU A 124 -11.02 9.52 -1.97
C LEU A 124 -12.07 9.89 -0.90
N PRO A 125 -11.70 9.89 0.40
CA PRO A 125 -12.55 10.52 1.42
C PRO A 125 -12.42 12.04 1.35
N CYS A 126 -13.41 12.77 1.87
CA CYS A 126 -13.32 14.21 2.07
C CYS A 126 -12.45 14.52 3.32
N LEU A 127 -11.13 14.32 3.19
CA LEU A 127 -10.17 14.45 4.30
C LEU A 127 -8.76 14.78 3.77
N GLY A 128 -8.08 15.74 4.41
CA GLY A 128 -6.69 16.08 4.13
C GLY A 128 -6.45 16.36 2.64
N PHE A 129 -5.36 15.84 2.11
CA PHE A 129 -4.96 16.00 0.71
C PHE A 129 -5.99 15.45 -0.29
N ASP A 130 -6.71 14.39 0.08
CA ASP A 130 -7.69 13.74 -0.81
C ASP A 130 -8.84 14.64 -1.22
N GLN A 131 -9.16 15.69 -0.43
CA GLN A 131 -10.19 16.68 -0.78
C GLN A 131 -9.86 17.46 -2.06
N PHE A 132 -8.60 17.57 -2.39
CA PHE A 132 -8.06 18.36 -3.51
C PHE A 132 -7.53 17.48 -4.64
N ALA A 133 -7.53 16.16 -4.44
CA ALA A 133 -6.96 15.19 -5.37
C ALA A 133 -8.00 14.68 -6.38
N THR A 134 -7.52 14.27 -7.53
CA THR A 134 -8.28 13.54 -8.55
C THR A 134 -8.15 12.03 -8.29
N PRO A 135 -9.25 11.25 -8.29
CA PRO A 135 -9.18 9.81 -8.11
C PRO A 135 -8.50 9.12 -9.29
N GLY A 136 -7.77 8.05 -8.98
CA GLY A 136 -7.27 7.11 -9.99
C GLY A 136 -8.40 6.36 -10.68
N THR A 137 -8.12 5.84 -11.87
CA THR A 137 -9.11 5.13 -12.71
C THR A 137 -8.80 3.66 -12.92
N ALA A 138 -7.79 3.11 -12.23
CA ALA A 138 -7.34 1.74 -12.42
C ALA A 138 -6.89 1.09 -11.09
N LEU A 139 -7.03 -0.23 -11.04
CA LEU A 139 -6.58 -1.10 -9.96
C LEU A 139 -5.51 -2.07 -10.51
N PRO A 140 -4.30 -1.60 -10.86
CA PRO A 140 -3.26 -2.44 -11.43
C PRO A 140 -2.75 -3.48 -10.43
N VAL A 141 -2.30 -4.62 -10.96
CA VAL A 141 -1.48 -5.60 -10.25
C VAL A 141 -0.15 -5.67 -10.97
N PHE A 142 0.91 -5.43 -10.25
CA PHE A 142 2.26 -5.31 -10.79
C PHE A 142 3.00 -6.64 -10.70
N GLU A 143 3.46 -7.16 -11.82
CA GLU A 143 4.38 -8.29 -11.84
C GLU A 143 5.77 -7.83 -11.41
N THR A 144 6.36 -8.53 -10.44
CA THR A 144 7.69 -8.28 -9.89
C THR A 144 8.45 -9.59 -9.72
N ALA A 145 9.75 -9.50 -9.46
CA ALA A 145 10.56 -10.66 -9.12
C ALA A 145 10.07 -11.38 -7.84
N LEU A 146 9.35 -10.68 -6.95
CA LEU A 146 8.79 -11.25 -5.71
C LEU A 146 7.46 -11.97 -5.93
N GLY A 147 6.71 -11.63 -6.98
CA GLY A 147 5.35 -12.09 -7.26
C GLY A 147 4.47 -10.94 -7.74
N ARG A 148 3.15 -11.14 -7.73
CA ARG A 148 2.16 -10.16 -8.19
C ARG A 148 1.67 -9.30 -7.04
N ILE A 149 2.01 -8.02 -7.06
CA ILE A 149 1.73 -7.08 -5.98
C ILE A 149 0.64 -6.10 -6.40
N GLY A 150 -0.47 -6.06 -5.65
CA GLY A 150 -1.47 -5.00 -5.71
C GLY A 150 -1.16 -3.91 -4.67
N ILE A 151 -1.43 -2.66 -5.01
CA ILE A 151 -1.33 -1.54 -4.08
C ILE A 151 -2.69 -0.90 -3.94
N LEU A 152 -3.16 -0.76 -2.70
CA LEU A 152 -4.29 0.05 -2.29
C LEU A 152 -3.80 1.14 -1.33
N ILE A 153 -4.53 2.24 -1.21
CA ILE A 153 -4.18 3.30 -0.26
C ILE A 153 -5.36 3.55 0.68
N CYS A 154 -5.14 3.35 1.98
CA CYS A 154 -6.00 3.78 3.09
C CYS A 154 -7.51 3.49 2.86
N TYR A 155 -8.26 4.48 2.36
CA TYR A 155 -9.71 4.39 2.16
C TYR A 155 -10.12 3.40 1.06
N ASP A 156 -9.22 3.02 0.15
CA ASP A 156 -9.44 1.93 -0.81
C ASP A 156 -9.75 0.58 -0.16
N LEU A 157 -9.44 0.43 1.14
CA LEU A 157 -9.81 -0.73 1.94
C LEU A 157 -11.34 -0.88 2.11
N ARG A 158 -12.08 0.25 2.06
CA ARG A 158 -13.53 0.26 2.38
C ARG A 158 -14.36 -0.53 1.38
N PRO A 159 -14.31 -0.25 0.08
CA PRO A 159 -14.98 -1.06 -0.91
C PRO A 159 -14.32 -2.44 -1.00
N PRO A 160 -15.05 -3.55 -0.75
CA PRO A 160 -14.49 -4.90 -0.88
C PRO A 160 -14.11 -5.23 -2.34
N GLU A 161 -14.74 -4.54 -3.28
CA GLU A 161 -14.54 -4.72 -4.72
C GLU A 161 -13.09 -4.45 -5.14
N ALA A 162 -12.43 -3.45 -4.54
CA ALA A 162 -11.06 -3.10 -4.91
C ALA A 162 -10.09 -4.27 -4.67
N ALA A 163 -10.12 -4.87 -3.47
CA ALA A 163 -9.30 -6.03 -3.16
C ALA A 163 -9.72 -7.27 -4.00
N ARG A 164 -11.04 -7.45 -4.23
CA ARG A 164 -11.56 -8.55 -5.06
C ARG A 164 -11.09 -8.45 -6.51
N VAL A 165 -11.11 -7.26 -7.10
CA VAL A 165 -10.61 -7.04 -8.47
C VAL A 165 -9.13 -7.37 -8.57
N MET A 166 -8.30 -6.91 -7.61
CA MET A 166 -6.88 -7.26 -7.59
C MET A 166 -6.64 -8.76 -7.47
N ALA A 167 -7.40 -9.44 -6.59
CA ALA A 167 -7.29 -10.88 -6.44
C ALA A 167 -7.72 -11.66 -7.69
N LEU A 168 -8.74 -11.17 -8.42
CA LEU A 168 -9.15 -11.72 -9.72
C LEU A 168 -8.12 -11.45 -10.83
N ARG A 169 -7.28 -10.43 -10.67
CA ARG A 169 -6.08 -10.14 -11.48
C ARG A 169 -4.86 -10.88 -10.96
N GLU A 170 -5.09 -11.89 -10.13
CA GLU A 170 -4.08 -12.81 -9.61
C GLU A 170 -3.02 -12.16 -8.69
N ALA A 171 -3.38 -11.10 -7.97
CA ALA A 171 -2.51 -10.59 -6.92
C ALA A 171 -2.17 -11.69 -5.91
N ASP A 172 -0.88 -11.83 -5.60
CA ASP A 172 -0.38 -12.69 -4.53
C ASP A 172 -0.36 -11.95 -3.18
N LEU A 173 -0.04 -10.65 -3.22
CA LEU A 173 0.05 -9.74 -2.08
C LEU A 173 -0.67 -8.43 -2.40
N ILE A 174 -1.42 -7.89 -1.44
CA ILE A 174 -1.91 -6.52 -1.47
C ILE A 174 -1.24 -5.75 -0.34
N VAL A 175 -0.57 -4.64 -0.66
CA VAL A 175 -0.01 -3.71 0.31
C VAL A 175 -0.90 -2.47 0.42
N LEU A 176 -1.04 -1.95 1.65
CA LEU A 176 -1.91 -0.83 1.98
C LEU A 176 -1.13 0.23 2.78
N PRO A 177 -0.38 1.13 2.13
CA PRO A 177 0.01 2.39 2.75
C PRO A 177 -1.20 3.14 3.28
N THR A 178 -1.16 3.62 4.54
CA THR A 178 -2.33 4.23 5.15
C THR A 178 -1.99 5.30 6.17
N ASN A 179 -2.95 6.21 6.44
CA ASN A 179 -2.91 7.28 7.43
C ASN A 179 -4.18 7.26 8.28
N TRP A 180 -4.43 6.14 8.99
CA TRP A 180 -5.61 6.04 9.84
C TRP A 180 -5.45 6.89 11.10
N PRO A 181 -6.35 7.87 11.32
CA PRO A 181 -6.33 8.68 12.52
C PRO A 181 -6.77 7.87 13.75
N ILE A 182 -6.38 8.34 14.93
CA ILE A 182 -6.94 7.86 16.20
C ILE A 182 -8.43 8.18 16.22
N ARG A 183 -9.24 7.13 16.19
CA ARG A 183 -10.69 7.23 16.11
C ARG A 183 -11.31 6.07 16.88
N LYS A 184 -12.44 6.31 17.53
CA LYS A 184 -13.23 5.21 18.11
C LYS A 184 -13.71 4.29 16.99
N GLY A 185 -13.49 2.98 17.16
CA GLY A 185 -13.85 1.94 16.19
C GLY A 185 -12.67 1.09 15.76
N THR A 186 -12.96 -0.10 15.25
CA THR A 186 -12.00 -1.20 15.06
C THR A 186 -11.72 -1.51 13.61
N THR A 187 -12.01 -0.57 12.73
CA THR A 187 -12.07 -0.81 11.29
C THR A 187 -10.88 -1.54 10.67
N PRO A 188 -9.61 -1.12 10.88
CA PRO A 188 -8.48 -1.79 10.22
C PRO A 188 -8.29 -3.22 10.69
N ALA A 189 -8.39 -3.44 12.01
CA ALA A 189 -8.17 -4.75 12.62
C ALA A 189 -9.18 -5.84 12.17
N LEU A 190 -10.36 -5.42 11.69
CA LEU A 190 -11.37 -6.34 11.16
C LEU A 190 -11.32 -6.44 9.62
N MET A 191 -11.10 -5.33 8.94
CA MET A 191 -11.20 -5.29 7.48
C MET A 191 -9.97 -5.88 6.78
N CYS A 192 -8.76 -5.61 7.28
CA CYS A 192 -7.55 -6.14 6.64
C CYS A 192 -7.50 -7.67 6.63
N PRO A 193 -7.70 -8.38 7.77
CA PRO A 193 -7.74 -9.85 7.74
C PRO A 193 -8.90 -10.40 6.92
N ALA A 194 -10.05 -9.71 6.90
CA ALA A 194 -11.17 -10.11 6.03
C ALA A 194 -10.78 -10.04 4.55
N ARG A 195 -10.11 -8.94 4.11
CA ARG A 195 -9.62 -8.82 2.73
C ARG A 195 -8.59 -9.89 2.39
N ALA A 196 -7.69 -10.23 3.31
CA ALA A 196 -6.74 -11.32 3.12
C ALA A 196 -7.47 -12.67 2.93
N MET A 197 -8.33 -13.02 3.87
CA MET A 197 -9.02 -14.31 3.93
C MET A 197 -9.98 -14.53 2.75
N GLU A 198 -10.86 -13.57 2.46
CA GLU A 198 -11.88 -13.70 1.41
C GLU A 198 -11.29 -13.73 0.00
N ASN A 199 -10.07 -13.19 -0.18
CA ASN A 199 -9.36 -13.10 -1.45
C ASN A 199 -8.20 -14.10 -1.56
N LYS A 200 -7.87 -14.81 -0.48
CA LYS A 200 -6.72 -15.72 -0.45
C LYS A 200 -5.44 -15.05 -0.96
N VAL A 201 -5.14 -13.88 -0.40
CA VAL A 201 -3.94 -13.10 -0.68
C VAL A 201 -3.24 -12.74 0.62
N PHE A 202 -1.93 -12.57 0.60
CA PHE A 202 -1.25 -11.88 1.70
C PHE A 202 -1.68 -10.41 1.71
N PHE A 203 -1.79 -9.83 2.90
CA PHE A 203 -2.21 -8.43 3.04
C PHE A 203 -1.33 -7.72 4.07
N ALA A 204 -0.77 -6.57 3.71
CA ALA A 204 0.08 -5.78 4.60
C ALA A 204 -0.41 -4.34 4.69
N SER A 205 -0.86 -3.90 5.86
CA SER A 205 -1.19 -2.50 6.13
C SER A 205 -0.02 -1.82 6.83
N CYS A 206 0.47 -0.73 6.26
CA CYS A 206 1.53 0.09 6.83
C CYS A 206 0.97 1.47 7.17
N ASN A 207 0.70 1.71 8.47
CA ASN A 207 0.18 2.97 8.97
C ASN A 207 1.30 3.83 9.55
N ARG A 208 1.07 5.13 9.65
CA ARG A 208 1.94 6.05 10.36
C ARG A 208 1.52 6.21 11.84
N VAL A 209 2.40 6.81 12.61
CA VAL A 209 2.16 7.33 13.96
C VAL A 209 2.40 8.85 13.98
N GLY A 210 2.36 9.45 15.15
CA GLY A 210 2.64 10.87 15.36
C GLY A 210 1.44 11.76 15.08
N ASP A 211 1.71 13.07 15.05
CA ASP A 211 0.71 14.11 14.92
C ASP A 211 1.01 15.00 13.71
N GLU A 212 -0.03 15.41 13.00
CA GLU A 212 0.10 16.31 11.86
C GLU A 212 -1.12 17.23 11.74
N ASN A 213 -0.90 18.53 11.87
CA ASN A 213 -1.94 19.57 11.69
C ASN A 213 -3.26 19.27 12.42
N GLY A 214 -3.17 18.80 13.67
CA GLY A 214 -4.33 18.53 14.54
C GLY A 214 -4.92 17.10 14.40
N PHE A 215 -4.32 16.24 13.62
CA PHE A 215 -4.65 14.82 13.53
C PHE A 215 -3.57 13.98 14.19
N SER A 216 -3.98 13.01 15.02
CA SER A 216 -3.09 12.00 15.60
C SER A 216 -3.34 10.66 14.90
N PHE A 217 -2.27 9.93 14.59
CA PHE A 217 -2.34 8.67 13.87
C PHE A 217 -2.11 7.48 14.80
N ARG A 218 -2.85 6.39 14.55
CA ARG A 218 -2.99 5.30 15.52
C ARG A 218 -1.90 4.22 15.44
N GLY A 219 -1.04 4.20 14.41
CA GLY A 219 -0.17 3.06 14.18
C GLY A 219 -0.96 1.80 13.83
N GLU A 220 -0.72 0.71 14.57
CA GLU A 220 -1.40 -0.59 14.38
C GLU A 220 -1.17 -1.19 12.98
N SER A 221 0.01 -0.99 12.40
CA SER A 221 0.42 -1.68 11.17
C SER A 221 0.40 -3.18 11.39
N ALA A 222 0.00 -3.94 10.37
CA ALA A 222 -0.04 -5.39 10.49
C ALA A 222 0.17 -6.11 9.14
N ILE A 223 0.70 -7.32 9.22
CA ILE A 223 0.90 -8.24 8.09
C ILE A 223 0.04 -9.47 8.35
N TYR A 224 -0.76 -9.86 7.35
CA TYR A 224 -1.71 -10.95 7.44
C TYR A 224 -1.40 -12.03 6.41
N GLY A 225 -1.54 -13.29 6.81
CA GLY A 225 -1.51 -14.45 5.96
C GLY A 225 -2.78 -14.64 5.14
N VAL A 226 -2.76 -15.57 4.21
CA VAL A 226 -3.86 -15.87 3.27
C VAL A 226 -5.15 -16.37 3.93
N GLY A 227 -5.09 -16.81 5.17
CA GLY A 227 -6.24 -17.17 6.02
C GLY A 227 -6.75 -16.02 6.88
N GLY A 228 -6.12 -14.83 6.85
CA GLY A 228 -6.43 -13.69 7.71
C GLY A 228 -5.72 -13.71 9.06
N GLU A 229 -4.86 -14.70 9.31
CA GLU A 229 -4.04 -14.79 10.53
C GLU A 229 -3.03 -13.63 10.59
N VAL A 230 -2.77 -13.12 11.79
CA VAL A 230 -1.78 -12.07 12.01
C VAL A 230 -0.38 -12.71 12.03
N LEU A 231 0.46 -12.35 11.06
CA LEU A 231 1.86 -12.77 10.98
C LEU A 231 2.77 -11.84 11.78
N ALA A 232 2.48 -10.53 11.76
CA ALA A 232 3.15 -9.53 12.57
C ALA A 232 2.24 -8.32 12.77
N SER A 233 2.37 -7.63 13.90
CA SER A 233 1.63 -6.40 14.20
C SER A 233 2.42 -5.45 15.07
N ALA A 234 2.22 -4.13 14.87
CA ALA A 234 2.73 -3.06 15.71
C ALA A 234 1.67 -2.56 16.70
N GLY A 235 2.11 -1.83 17.72
CA GLY A 235 1.26 -1.00 18.59
C GLY A 235 1.10 0.41 18.02
N ASP A 236 1.01 1.39 18.92
CA ASP A 236 0.75 2.81 18.64
C ASP A 236 2.03 3.69 18.62
N ALA A 237 3.20 3.09 18.79
CA ALA A 237 4.50 3.75 18.71
C ALA A 237 5.22 3.46 17.40
N GLU A 238 6.28 4.22 17.09
CA GLU A 238 7.16 3.88 15.97
C GLU A 238 7.71 2.47 16.09
N ALA A 239 7.63 1.73 14.98
CA ALA A 239 8.08 0.35 14.94
C ALA A 239 8.39 -0.09 13.50
N VAL A 240 9.24 -1.09 13.38
CA VAL A 240 9.40 -1.88 12.16
C VAL A 240 8.92 -3.30 12.45
N ILE A 241 7.87 -3.72 11.77
CA ILE A 241 7.39 -5.10 11.85
C ILE A 241 7.76 -5.85 10.60
N GLN A 242 8.03 -7.15 10.72
CA GLN A 242 8.39 -7.97 9.57
C GLN A 242 7.81 -9.37 9.69
N ALA A 243 7.52 -9.98 8.55
CA ALA A 243 7.10 -11.36 8.44
C ALA A 243 7.77 -12.04 7.25
N GLU A 244 8.05 -13.35 7.41
CA GLU A 244 8.57 -14.20 6.35
C GLU A 244 7.50 -15.22 5.95
N PHE A 245 7.24 -15.37 4.65
CA PHE A 245 6.24 -16.29 4.13
C PHE A 245 6.56 -16.71 2.68
N ASP A 246 5.99 -17.84 2.23
CA ASP A 246 6.03 -18.22 0.83
C ASP A 246 4.87 -17.53 0.08
N ILE A 247 5.18 -16.55 -0.76
CA ILE A 247 4.17 -15.80 -1.52
C ILE A 247 3.33 -16.70 -2.44
N LYS A 248 3.84 -17.90 -2.80
CA LYS A 248 3.12 -18.86 -3.63
C LYS A 248 1.90 -19.46 -2.94
N ASP A 249 1.81 -19.40 -1.60
CA ASP A 249 0.64 -19.86 -0.86
C ASP A 249 -0.63 -19.09 -1.26
N ALA A 250 -0.48 -17.83 -1.68
CA ALA A 250 -1.59 -17.03 -2.20
C ALA A 250 -2.19 -17.60 -3.50
N ARG A 251 -1.46 -18.45 -4.23
CA ARG A 251 -1.94 -19.07 -5.49
C ARG A 251 -2.83 -20.27 -5.24
N GLN A 252 -2.83 -20.79 -4.00
CA GLN A 252 -3.69 -21.90 -3.61
C GLN A 252 -5.08 -21.39 -3.21
N LYS A 253 -5.94 -21.15 -4.21
CA LYS A 253 -7.29 -20.62 -3.97
C LYS A 253 -8.27 -21.68 -3.45
N ARG A 254 -8.02 -22.97 -3.71
CA ARG A 254 -8.83 -24.10 -3.24
C ARG A 254 -8.37 -24.53 -1.86
N THR A 255 -9.31 -24.70 -0.96
CA THR A 255 -9.09 -25.30 0.37
C THR A 255 -9.63 -26.72 0.35
N VAL A 256 -8.77 -27.71 0.63
CA VAL A 256 -9.12 -29.13 0.69
C VAL A 256 -9.04 -29.58 2.14
N VAL A 257 -10.20 -29.90 2.73
CA VAL A 257 -10.29 -30.47 4.09
C VAL A 257 -10.32 -32.00 3.99
N ILE A 258 -11.21 -32.55 3.15
CA ILE A 258 -11.29 -33.96 2.83
C ILE A 258 -11.36 -34.08 1.29
N PRO A 259 -10.36 -34.67 0.63
CA PRO A 259 -10.34 -34.78 -0.83
C PRO A 259 -11.63 -35.41 -1.39
N GLY A 260 -12.25 -34.71 -2.34
CA GLY A 260 -13.48 -35.15 -3.00
C GLY A 260 -14.76 -35.11 -2.17
N GLN A 261 -14.70 -34.68 -0.90
CA GLN A 261 -15.84 -34.63 0.01
C GLN A 261 -16.06 -33.25 0.63
N PHE A 262 -14.99 -32.61 1.11
CA PHE A 262 -15.07 -31.31 1.73
C PHE A 262 -13.96 -30.40 1.18
N GLU A 263 -14.32 -29.64 0.17
CA GLU A 263 -13.43 -28.70 -0.51
C GLU A 263 -14.18 -27.42 -0.83
N THR A 264 -13.48 -26.31 -0.77
CA THR A 264 -14.02 -24.99 -1.10
C THR A 264 -13.07 -24.25 -2.03
N ASP A 265 -13.64 -23.50 -2.97
CA ASP A 265 -12.90 -22.59 -3.85
C ASP A 265 -13.71 -21.29 -3.96
N ALA A 266 -13.25 -20.24 -3.27
CA ALA A 266 -13.94 -18.96 -3.21
C ALA A 266 -14.02 -18.24 -4.56
N PHE A 267 -13.20 -18.64 -5.54
CA PHE A 267 -13.18 -18.06 -6.87
C PHE A 267 -14.03 -18.86 -7.86
N ALA A 268 -13.93 -20.19 -7.81
CA ALA A 268 -14.68 -21.07 -8.69
C ALA A 268 -16.19 -21.06 -8.37
N CYS A 269 -16.58 -20.86 -7.09
CA CYS A 269 -17.98 -20.81 -6.69
C CYS A 269 -18.69 -19.47 -6.99
N ARG A 270 -17.99 -18.47 -7.52
CA ARG A 270 -18.56 -17.17 -7.84
C ARG A 270 -19.60 -17.30 -8.96
N GLN A 271 -20.67 -16.52 -8.84
CA GLN A 271 -21.75 -16.44 -9.81
C GLN A 271 -21.87 -14.99 -10.35
N PRO A 272 -20.97 -14.55 -11.27
CA PRO A 272 -20.92 -13.16 -11.73
C PRO A 272 -22.26 -12.62 -12.25
N GLY A 273 -23.12 -13.47 -12.81
CA GLY A 273 -24.47 -13.11 -13.28
C GLY A 273 -25.42 -12.60 -12.18
N LEU A 274 -25.11 -12.86 -10.90
CA LEU A 274 -25.86 -12.33 -9.76
C LEU A 274 -25.34 -11.00 -9.23
N TYR A 275 -24.24 -10.48 -9.81
CA TYR A 275 -23.53 -9.30 -9.27
C TYR A 275 -23.68 -8.07 -10.17
N SER A 276 -24.71 -8.00 -11.01
CA SER A 276 -24.97 -6.88 -11.92
C SER A 276 -25.06 -5.52 -11.20
N ASP A 277 -25.63 -5.52 -9.99
CA ASP A 277 -25.82 -4.31 -9.20
C ASP A 277 -24.49 -3.66 -8.74
N LEU A 278 -23.37 -4.41 -8.77
CA LEU A 278 -22.04 -3.86 -8.51
C LEU A 278 -21.50 -2.97 -9.64
N THR A 279 -22.13 -2.99 -10.80
CA THR A 279 -21.70 -2.26 -12.01
C THR A 279 -22.75 -1.28 -12.54
N SER A 280 -23.84 -1.08 -11.78
CA SER A 280 -24.97 -0.18 -12.09
C SER A 280 -24.71 1.26 -11.64
#